data_93198937f2fd5edae74845363f2132c9
#
_entry.id   93198937f2fd5edae74845363f2132c9
#
_cell.length_a   1.000
_cell.length_b   1.000
_cell.length_c   1.000
_cell.angle_alpha   90.00
_cell.angle_beta   90.00
_cell.angle_gamma   90.00
#
_symmetry.space_group_name_H-M   'P 1'
#
loop_
_entity.id
_entity.type
_entity.pdbx_description
1 polymer ?
#
loop_
_entity_poly.entity_id
_entity_poly.type
_entity_poly.pdbx_seq_one_letter_code
_entity_poly.pdbx_strand_id
1 'polypeptide(L)'
;MILLLLFLLMSVPAIALAEPVLDSSAVQAQSTRTAPLTIEEVFARIELTHPLLQATGLERAQARAKVLKALGVWEPKVRNELEFDRYQTYNLTNVSGAPNHLSAGYVDTFLKVGHPWGWEIFGGIRNNFGDHATLLGQNTLNPSDRNVQSPAVAVPMDLQLFYPQQMMIIGGKFNLLRGFMVNDEFAQFQQAEVAGPQAEVKVAQKRQDLYLAGAIQYWDWQVAVKQADVVKRALDVAEERYRMIEGRAKAGAVAPIDVVEAREEVQRRREAAIAAQRKIEYEQYKLALFLWEKGQPVTPRPEWAPEFQGETPLPSDEDVAAFKVEATEDRPEVRDLYIEAKLNNIELKLAKNNLLPKLTVEGGPAIGAIYWAGGIGYRMATLFSMPLFNRAARGKVLHAEAQQERLAWKQAYTERQVQIEVDNWLSAMVRARDRVKAATEALRLAKTLEEGERARFNMGATSVLFVNIRERAVVEMAYELYRAQADYAVARGGMLWARGALSKPLADNLLAKYGDSLHAAGSSGRKLPGRD
;
A
#
# COMPACT_ATOMS: atom_id res chain seq x y z
N MET A 1 27.11 22.35 -39.49
CA MET A 1 26.24 22.72 -38.38
C MET A 1 25.55 21.49 -37.77
N ILE A 2 26.21 20.32 -37.83
CA ILE A 2 25.74 19.03 -37.23
C ILE A 2 26.67 18.55 -36.11
N LEU A 3 27.79 19.18 -35.86
CA LEU A 3 28.79 18.76 -34.86
C LEU A 3 28.70 19.46 -33.50
N LEU A 4 27.67 20.30 -33.27
CA LEU A 4 27.53 21.08 -32.02
C LEU A 4 26.43 20.58 -31.08
N LEU A 5 25.72 19.50 -31.42
CA LEU A 5 24.61 18.94 -30.61
C LEU A 5 24.98 17.68 -29.84
N LEU A 6 26.23 17.20 -29.92
CA LEU A 6 26.69 15.94 -29.29
C LEU A 6 27.55 16.15 -28.03
N PHE A 7 27.72 17.41 -27.57
CA PHE A 7 28.58 17.70 -26.40
C PHE A 7 27.82 18.16 -25.13
N LEU A 8 26.48 18.05 -25.11
CA LEU A 8 25.68 18.51 -23.97
C LEU A 8 25.07 17.36 -23.11
N LEU A 9 25.58 16.14 -23.24
CA LEU A 9 25.02 14.96 -22.56
C LEU A 9 26.01 14.21 -21.64
N MET A 10 27.11 14.83 -21.26
CA MET A 10 28.05 14.22 -20.29
C MET A 10 28.53 15.22 -19.23
N SER A 11 27.63 15.63 -18.33
CA SER A 11 28.01 16.12 -17.01
C SER A 11 27.00 15.60 -15.98
N VAL A 12 27.13 14.33 -15.64
CA VAL A 12 26.51 13.79 -14.43
C VAL A 12 27.48 14.12 -13.30
N PRO A 13 27.11 14.93 -12.30
CA PRO A 13 27.94 15.11 -11.11
C PRO A 13 27.97 13.78 -10.35
N ALA A 14 29.18 13.31 -10.07
CA ALA A 14 29.40 12.18 -9.15
C ALA A 14 28.85 12.55 -7.77
N ILE A 15 27.73 11.96 -7.38
CA ILE A 15 27.21 12.05 -6.02
C ILE A 15 28.15 11.20 -5.15
N ALA A 16 29.01 11.86 -4.41
CA ALA A 16 29.79 11.25 -3.35
C ALA A 16 28.82 10.68 -2.31
N LEU A 17 28.77 9.37 -2.18
CA LEU A 17 28.12 8.68 -1.07
C LEU A 17 28.92 9.00 0.21
N ALA A 18 28.48 10.00 0.97
CA ALA A 18 28.94 10.20 2.33
C ALA A 18 28.35 9.08 3.18
N GLU A 19 29.19 8.23 3.73
CA GLU A 19 28.81 7.25 4.75
C GLU A 19 28.22 8.01 5.96
N PRO A 20 27.10 7.58 6.52
CA PRO A 20 26.56 8.19 7.73
C PRO A 20 27.46 7.81 8.92
N VAL A 21 28.24 8.75 9.38
CA VAL A 21 28.87 8.66 10.71
C VAL A 21 27.75 8.57 11.75
N LEU A 22 27.58 7.40 12.35
CA LEU A 22 26.67 7.18 13.47
C LEU A 22 27.18 8.00 14.66
N ASP A 23 26.57 9.16 14.89
CA ASP A 23 26.83 9.99 16.05
C ASP A 23 26.23 9.31 17.28
N SER A 24 27.09 8.70 18.09
CA SER A 24 26.72 8.00 19.33
C SER A 24 26.16 8.91 20.43
N SER A 25 26.15 10.22 20.23
CA SER A 25 25.63 11.20 21.19
C SER A 25 24.08 11.33 21.17
N ALA A 26 23.40 10.78 20.16
CA ALA A 26 21.94 10.84 20.02
C ALA A 26 21.19 9.87 20.96
N VAL A 27 21.88 8.95 21.64
CA VAL A 27 21.27 7.94 22.52
C VAL A 27 20.88 8.49 23.90
N GLN A 28 21.32 9.68 24.29
CA GLN A 28 21.17 10.18 25.67
C GLN A 28 20.11 11.27 25.93
N ALA A 29 19.36 11.71 24.95
CA ALA A 29 18.23 12.63 25.17
C ALA A 29 16.90 11.87 25.28
N GLN A 30 16.82 10.84 26.11
CA GLN A 30 15.53 10.28 26.53
C GLN A 30 14.92 11.28 27.51
N SER A 31 13.88 11.99 27.07
CA SER A 31 13.08 12.87 27.90
C SER A 31 12.71 12.16 29.21
N THR A 32 12.88 12.83 30.34
CA THR A 32 12.39 12.40 31.67
C THR A 32 10.87 12.46 31.68
N ARG A 33 10.25 11.50 30.99
CA ARG A 33 8.81 11.34 30.95
C ARG A 33 8.33 10.82 32.30
N THR A 34 7.40 11.53 32.92
CA THR A 34 6.74 11.14 34.18
C THR A 34 5.31 10.62 33.95
N ALA A 35 4.70 10.92 32.80
CA ALA A 35 3.33 10.50 32.50
C ALA A 35 3.27 9.05 31.99
N PRO A 36 2.24 8.27 32.37
CA PRO A 36 2.05 6.91 31.85
C PRO A 36 1.80 6.92 30.34
N LEU A 37 2.22 5.85 29.67
CA LEU A 37 1.96 5.62 28.25
C LEU A 37 0.50 5.19 28.08
N THR A 38 -0.28 5.93 27.31
CA THR A 38 -1.68 5.57 27.01
C THR A 38 -1.80 4.87 25.66
N ILE A 39 -2.87 4.11 25.46
CA ILE A 39 -3.12 3.41 24.18
C ILE A 39 -3.38 4.41 23.04
N GLU A 40 -4.03 5.55 23.35
CA GLU A 40 -4.26 6.61 22.38
C GLU A 40 -2.95 7.22 21.88
N GLU A 41 -1.94 7.31 22.75
CA GLU A 41 -0.61 7.78 22.35
C GLU A 41 0.09 6.76 21.45
N VAL A 42 -0.05 5.46 21.73
CA VAL A 42 0.48 4.42 20.84
C VAL A 42 -0.13 4.56 19.44
N PHE A 43 -1.45 4.75 19.36
CA PHE A 43 -2.14 4.97 18.07
C PHE A 43 -1.69 6.27 17.40
N ALA A 44 -1.53 7.36 18.15
CA ALA A 44 -1.04 8.61 17.60
C ALA A 44 0.40 8.48 17.05
N ARG A 45 1.28 7.76 17.75
CA ARG A 45 2.63 7.48 17.25
C ARG A 45 2.62 6.60 16.00
N ILE A 46 1.73 5.60 15.93
CA ILE A 46 1.55 4.80 14.72
C ILE A 46 1.11 5.69 13.55
N GLU A 47 0.13 6.57 13.74
CA GLU A 47 -0.37 7.43 12.67
C GLU A 47 0.69 8.44 12.19
N LEU A 48 1.41 9.07 13.11
CA LEU A 48 2.31 10.17 12.79
C LEU A 48 3.70 9.71 12.32
N THR A 49 4.21 8.62 12.88
CA THR A 49 5.64 8.31 12.73
C THR A 49 5.96 6.88 12.30
N HIS A 50 4.97 5.96 12.26
CA HIS A 50 5.25 4.56 11.96
C HIS A 50 5.66 4.36 10.49
N PRO A 51 6.87 3.81 10.20
CA PRO A 51 7.41 3.75 8.84
C PRO A 51 6.52 3.00 7.84
N LEU A 52 5.90 1.89 8.26
CA LEU A 52 5.04 1.10 7.38
C LEU A 52 3.75 1.83 6.99
N LEU A 53 3.18 2.63 7.89
CA LEU A 53 2.00 3.42 7.57
C LEU A 53 2.37 4.58 6.65
N GLN A 54 3.50 5.26 6.90
CA GLN A 54 4.03 6.31 6.04
C GLN A 54 4.35 5.77 4.64
N ALA A 55 4.99 4.60 4.54
CA ALA A 55 5.26 3.94 3.27
C ALA A 55 3.97 3.61 2.50
N THR A 56 2.95 3.09 3.20
CA THR A 56 1.64 2.81 2.58
C THR A 56 0.94 4.11 2.16
N GLY A 57 1.12 5.21 2.90
CA GLY A 57 0.62 6.53 2.54
C GLY A 57 1.13 7.03 1.18
N LEU A 58 2.34 6.62 0.74
CA LEU A 58 2.88 6.94 -0.57
C LEU A 58 2.12 6.27 -1.74
N GLU A 59 1.30 5.27 -1.50
CA GLU A 59 0.36 4.72 -2.50
C GLU A 59 -0.53 5.81 -3.10
N ARG A 60 -0.89 6.85 -2.33
CA ARG A 60 -1.62 8.03 -2.80
C ARG A 60 -0.84 8.79 -3.88
N ALA A 61 0.46 8.96 -3.67
CA ALA A 61 1.32 9.62 -4.66
C ALA A 61 1.48 8.76 -5.91
N GLN A 62 1.63 7.44 -5.75
CA GLN A 62 1.68 6.50 -6.86
C GLN A 62 0.36 6.47 -7.65
N ALA A 63 -0.79 6.54 -6.98
CA ALA A 63 -2.09 6.63 -7.63
C ALA A 63 -2.21 7.91 -8.48
N ARG A 64 -1.79 9.06 -7.94
CA ARG A 64 -1.73 10.32 -8.72
C ARG A 64 -0.81 10.22 -9.92
N ALA A 65 0.36 9.59 -9.76
CA ALA A 65 1.29 9.36 -10.87
C ALA A 65 0.70 8.44 -11.95
N LYS A 66 -0.11 7.43 -11.58
CA LYS A 66 -0.83 6.59 -12.57
C LYS A 66 -1.83 7.41 -13.38
N VAL A 67 -2.60 8.30 -12.74
CA VAL A 67 -3.52 9.20 -13.44
C VAL A 67 -2.77 10.14 -14.38
N LEU A 68 -1.69 10.76 -13.90
CA LEU A 68 -0.86 11.64 -14.73
C LEU A 68 -0.29 10.89 -15.94
N LYS A 69 0.21 9.67 -15.74
CA LYS A 69 0.70 8.81 -16.83
C LYS A 69 -0.40 8.51 -17.86
N ALA A 70 -1.62 8.21 -17.38
CA ALA A 70 -2.74 7.90 -18.26
C ALA A 70 -3.17 9.13 -19.09
N LEU A 71 -3.16 10.33 -18.49
CA LEU A 71 -3.45 11.59 -19.19
C LEU A 71 -2.41 11.91 -20.27
N GLY A 72 -1.14 11.55 -20.06
CA GLY A 72 -0.05 11.78 -21.00
C GLY A 72 -0.23 11.07 -22.36
N VAL A 73 -1.17 10.12 -22.46
CA VAL A 73 -1.50 9.50 -23.76
C VAL A 73 -2.13 10.51 -24.72
N TRP A 74 -2.92 11.45 -24.20
CA TRP A 74 -3.64 12.47 -25.00
C TRP A 74 -2.91 13.81 -25.11
N GLU A 75 -1.73 13.93 -24.56
CA GLU A 75 -0.91 15.12 -24.69
C GLU A 75 -0.55 15.37 -26.16
N PRO A 76 -0.44 16.63 -26.58
CA PRO A 76 0.08 16.99 -27.89
C PRO A 76 1.48 16.41 -28.09
N LYS A 77 1.66 15.65 -29.17
CA LYS A 77 2.93 14.98 -29.48
C LYS A 77 3.49 15.54 -30.78
N VAL A 78 4.70 16.07 -30.73
CA VAL A 78 5.48 16.34 -31.93
C VAL A 78 6.13 15.04 -32.37
N ARG A 79 5.80 14.60 -33.58
CA ARG A 79 6.42 13.44 -34.22
C ARG A 79 7.24 13.94 -35.42
N ASN A 80 8.51 13.59 -35.44
CA ASN A 80 9.35 13.74 -36.59
C ASN A 80 9.71 12.36 -37.13
N GLU A 81 9.50 12.12 -38.43
CA GLU A 81 9.76 10.87 -39.09
C GLU A 81 10.54 11.13 -40.35
N LEU A 82 11.67 10.47 -40.49
CA LEU A 82 12.49 10.47 -41.68
C LEU A 82 12.42 9.08 -42.30
N GLU A 83 11.96 8.99 -43.54
CA GLU A 83 11.99 7.76 -44.31
C GLU A 83 12.83 8.02 -45.56
N PHE A 84 13.72 7.08 -45.85
CA PHE A 84 14.57 7.14 -47.01
C PHE A 84 14.64 5.75 -47.67
N ASP A 85 14.19 5.71 -48.90
CA ASP A 85 14.16 4.51 -49.72
C ASP A 85 15.15 4.62 -50.86
N ARG A 86 15.89 3.56 -51.11
CA ARG A 86 16.74 3.43 -52.28
C ARG A 86 16.45 2.08 -52.97
N TYR A 87 16.00 2.20 -54.20
CA TYR A 87 15.74 1.04 -55.07
C TYR A 87 16.72 0.98 -56.21
N GLN A 88 17.20 -0.21 -56.53
CA GLN A 88 18.01 -0.47 -57.72
C GLN A 88 17.16 -1.26 -58.70
N THR A 89 16.89 -0.69 -59.87
CA THR A 89 16.14 -1.38 -60.92
C THR A 89 17.11 -2.22 -61.73
N TYR A 90 16.89 -3.54 -61.71
CA TYR A 90 17.59 -4.46 -62.64
C TYR A 90 16.80 -4.51 -63.94
N ASN A 91 17.37 -4.02 -65.02
CA ASN A 91 16.95 -4.17 -66.41
C ASN A 91 15.49 -4.59 -66.62
N LEU A 92 14.58 -3.72 -66.47
CA LEU A 92 13.30 -3.84 -67.15
C LEU A 92 13.49 -3.26 -68.55
N THR A 93 13.88 -4.17 -69.45
CA THR A 93 13.84 -4.10 -70.90
C THR A 93 13.52 -2.75 -71.55
N ASN A 94 14.54 -2.19 -72.15
CA ASN A 94 14.45 -1.30 -73.35
C ASN A 94 13.65 -0.01 -73.26
N VAL A 95 13.49 0.57 -72.07
CA VAL A 95 13.03 1.98 -71.99
C VAL A 95 14.28 2.87 -71.91
N SER A 96 14.61 3.51 -72.99
CA SER A 96 15.70 4.48 -73.05
C SER A 96 15.41 5.62 -72.07
N GLY A 97 16.24 5.78 -71.06
CA GLY A 97 16.14 6.86 -70.08
C GLY A 97 15.59 6.51 -68.69
N ALA A 98 15.28 5.22 -68.42
CA ALA A 98 14.91 4.82 -67.07
C ALA A 98 16.14 4.83 -66.13
N PRO A 99 16.07 5.47 -64.96
CA PRO A 99 17.19 5.53 -64.03
C PRO A 99 17.48 4.13 -63.45
N ASN A 100 18.75 3.74 -63.41
CA ASN A 100 19.17 2.45 -62.82
C ASN A 100 18.98 2.38 -61.32
N HIS A 101 18.75 3.47 -60.67
CA HIS A 101 18.48 3.55 -59.22
C HIS A 101 17.54 4.72 -58.95
N LEU A 102 16.72 4.56 -57.98
CA LEU A 102 15.80 5.56 -57.45
C LEU A 102 16.11 5.78 -56.00
N SER A 103 16.21 7.03 -55.62
CA SER A 103 16.39 7.41 -54.22
C SER A 103 15.37 8.46 -53.85
N ALA A 104 14.54 8.20 -52.92
CA ALA A 104 13.50 9.10 -52.49
C ALA A 104 13.33 9.04 -50.98
N GLY A 105 12.81 10.08 -50.38
CA GLY A 105 12.51 10.10 -48.98
C GLY A 105 11.64 11.27 -48.58
N TYR A 106 11.22 11.28 -47.37
CA TYR A 106 10.50 12.40 -46.80
C TYR A 106 10.90 12.66 -45.35
N VAL A 107 10.70 13.87 -44.91
CA VAL A 107 10.76 14.28 -43.51
C VAL A 107 9.39 14.79 -43.12
N ASP A 108 8.75 14.07 -42.24
CA ASP A 108 7.47 14.41 -41.65
C ASP A 108 7.67 15.09 -40.30
N THR A 109 7.05 16.25 -40.08
CA THR A 109 6.95 16.88 -38.77
C THR A 109 5.50 17.18 -38.49
N PHE A 110 4.90 16.39 -37.59
CA PHE A 110 3.49 16.46 -37.23
C PHE A 110 3.29 16.75 -35.75
N LEU A 111 2.32 17.60 -35.45
CA LEU A 111 1.68 17.72 -34.17
C LEU A 111 0.44 16.82 -34.16
N LYS A 112 0.35 15.93 -33.21
CA LYS A 112 -0.78 15.00 -33.05
C LYS A 112 -1.41 15.16 -31.66
N VAL A 113 -2.73 15.23 -31.63
CA VAL A 113 -3.52 15.32 -30.38
C VAL A 113 -4.58 14.24 -30.39
N GLY A 114 -4.52 13.33 -29.42
CA GLY A 114 -5.53 12.30 -29.23
C GLY A 114 -6.64 12.77 -28.29
N HIS A 115 -7.78 12.10 -28.33
CA HIS A 115 -8.92 12.36 -27.45
C HIS A 115 -9.41 11.04 -26.83
N PRO A 116 -9.89 11.05 -25.57
CA PRO A 116 -10.40 9.86 -24.88
C PRO A 116 -11.45 9.06 -25.65
N TRP A 117 -12.23 9.70 -26.51
CA TRP A 117 -13.26 9.02 -27.32
C TRP A 117 -12.73 8.30 -28.55
N GLY A 118 -11.41 8.15 -28.70
CA GLY A 118 -10.80 7.36 -29.75
C GLY A 118 -10.66 8.06 -31.09
N TRP A 119 -10.64 9.41 -31.11
CA TRP A 119 -10.25 10.18 -32.28
C TRP A 119 -8.93 10.92 -32.06
N GLU A 120 -8.24 11.22 -33.12
CA GLU A 120 -6.97 11.93 -33.17
C GLU A 120 -7.03 13.02 -34.24
N ILE A 121 -6.57 14.20 -33.91
CA ILE A 121 -6.33 15.28 -34.89
C ILE A 121 -4.84 15.42 -35.06
N PHE A 122 -4.42 15.62 -36.29
CA PHE A 122 -3.01 15.86 -36.60
C PHE A 122 -2.87 16.99 -37.65
N GLY A 123 -1.77 17.68 -37.54
CA GLY A 123 -1.38 18.71 -38.52
C GLY A 123 0.13 18.85 -38.59
N GLY A 124 0.67 19.04 -39.76
CA GLY A 124 2.11 19.16 -39.92
C GLY A 124 2.56 19.35 -41.33
N ILE A 125 3.86 19.26 -41.51
CA ILE A 125 4.54 19.49 -42.78
C ILE A 125 5.29 18.22 -43.18
N ARG A 126 5.09 17.82 -44.43
CA ARG A 126 5.90 16.80 -45.11
C ARG A 126 6.83 17.49 -46.09
N ASN A 127 8.12 17.26 -45.99
CA ASN A 127 9.13 17.65 -46.94
C ASN A 127 9.59 16.41 -47.70
N ASN A 128 9.31 16.38 -49.00
CA ASN A 128 9.75 15.30 -49.87
C ASN A 128 11.09 15.65 -50.51
N PHE A 129 11.92 14.66 -50.75
CA PHE A 129 13.19 14.79 -51.46
C PHE A 129 13.50 13.55 -52.29
N GLY A 130 14.25 13.75 -53.39
CA GLY A 130 14.63 12.68 -54.30
C GLY A 130 13.57 12.30 -55.32
N ASP A 131 13.67 11.11 -55.87
CA ASP A 131 12.92 10.64 -57.04
C ASP A 131 11.58 9.97 -56.67
N HIS A 132 10.71 10.70 -56.03
CA HIS A 132 9.43 10.15 -55.48
C HIS A 132 8.45 9.63 -56.51
N ALA A 133 8.53 10.08 -57.72
CA ALA A 133 7.53 9.78 -58.75
C ALA A 133 7.35 8.28 -59.07
N THR A 134 8.39 7.49 -58.81
CA THR A 134 8.44 6.11 -59.25
C THR A 134 8.04 5.12 -58.17
N LEU A 135 8.13 5.50 -56.90
CA LEU A 135 7.76 4.66 -55.78
C LEU A 135 6.24 4.47 -55.62
N LEU A 136 5.47 5.40 -56.17
CA LEU A 136 4.02 5.34 -56.05
C LEU A 136 3.32 4.56 -57.16
N GLY A 137 4.08 3.89 -58.05
CA GLY A 137 3.53 2.98 -59.06
C GLY A 137 2.41 3.61 -59.90
N GLN A 138 2.37 4.89 -59.98
CA GLN A 138 1.38 5.54 -60.83
C GLN A 138 1.87 5.56 -62.26
N ASN A 139 1.30 4.70 -63.03
CA ASN A 139 1.28 4.81 -64.47
C ASN A 139 0.61 6.12 -64.85
N THR A 140 1.34 7.19 -64.89
CA THR A 140 0.92 8.33 -65.68
C THR A 140 1.23 7.95 -67.14
N LEU A 141 0.27 7.30 -67.69
CA LEU A 141 0.22 7.14 -69.13
C LEU A 141 0.24 8.57 -69.68
N ASN A 142 1.28 8.91 -70.37
CA ASN A 142 1.26 10.07 -71.23
C ASN A 142 0.08 9.89 -72.18
N PRO A 143 -0.96 10.76 -72.16
CA PRO A 143 -2.16 10.55 -73.00
C PRO A 143 -1.86 10.50 -74.49
N SER A 144 -0.68 10.92 -74.92
CA SER A 144 -0.24 10.86 -76.29
C SER A 144 0.43 9.56 -76.69
N ASP A 145 0.79 8.68 -75.77
CA ASP A 145 1.47 7.43 -76.09
C ASP A 145 0.53 6.23 -75.90
N ARG A 146 -0.36 6.06 -76.89
CA ARG A 146 -1.37 4.99 -76.91
C ARG A 146 -0.81 3.56 -77.08
N ASN A 147 0.49 3.39 -77.20
CA ASN A 147 1.12 2.10 -77.49
C ASN A 147 1.90 1.49 -76.34
N VAL A 148 1.93 2.05 -75.15
CA VAL A 148 2.61 1.44 -74.03
C VAL A 148 1.63 0.63 -73.21
N GLN A 149 1.44 -0.62 -73.56
CA GLN A 149 0.76 -1.64 -72.78
C GLN A 149 1.71 -2.25 -71.71
N SER A 150 2.49 -1.46 -71.02
CA SER A 150 3.31 -2.00 -69.94
C SER A 150 2.83 -1.44 -68.61
N PRO A 151 2.36 -2.28 -67.70
CA PRO A 151 2.18 -1.86 -66.32
C PRO A 151 3.57 -1.60 -65.71
N ALA A 152 3.73 -0.52 -65.02
CA ALA A 152 4.93 -0.15 -64.29
C ALA A 152 6.13 0.23 -65.17
N VAL A 153 5.97 1.23 -66.01
CA VAL A 153 7.08 1.99 -66.51
C VAL A 153 7.45 3.02 -65.46
N ALA A 154 8.71 3.02 -65.01
CA ALA A 154 9.28 4.12 -64.29
C ALA A 154 9.00 5.43 -65.05
N VAL A 155 8.24 6.32 -64.43
CA VAL A 155 7.84 7.52 -65.08
C VAL A 155 9.05 8.43 -65.20
N PRO A 156 9.30 9.00 -66.38
CA PRO A 156 10.38 9.93 -66.55
C PRO A 156 10.28 11.16 -65.65
N MET A 157 11.37 11.82 -65.49
CA MET A 157 11.56 13.02 -64.63
C MET A 157 10.46 14.10 -64.66
N ASP A 158 9.61 14.13 -65.64
CA ASP A 158 8.48 15.06 -65.77
C ASP A 158 7.44 14.96 -64.65
N LEU A 159 7.38 13.84 -63.95
CA LEU A 159 6.48 13.69 -62.81
C LEU A 159 7.05 14.18 -61.49
N GLN A 160 8.34 14.40 -61.37
CA GLN A 160 8.93 15.10 -60.27
C GLN A 160 8.37 16.52 -60.12
N LEU A 161 7.87 17.09 -61.19
CA LEU A 161 7.23 18.39 -61.21
C LEU A 161 5.84 18.45 -60.56
N PHE A 162 5.20 17.28 -60.32
CA PHE A 162 3.85 17.23 -59.75
C PHE A 162 3.80 16.86 -58.26
N TYR A 163 4.90 16.45 -57.65
CA TYR A 163 4.94 16.25 -56.22
C TYR A 163 5.40 17.50 -55.51
N PRO A 164 4.58 18.07 -54.61
CA PRO A 164 5.02 19.22 -53.84
C PRO A 164 6.22 18.83 -53.02
N GLN A 165 7.29 19.55 -53.14
CA GLN A 165 8.48 19.40 -52.32
C GLN A 165 8.14 19.60 -50.84
N GLN A 166 7.11 20.40 -50.60
CA GLN A 166 6.59 20.66 -49.27
C GLN A 166 5.07 20.56 -49.27
N MET A 167 4.53 19.80 -48.31
CA MET A 167 3.11 19.60 -48.18
C MET A 167 2.69 19.83 -46.72
N MET A 168 1.74 20.73 -46.50
CA MET A 168 1.07 20.89 -45.22
C MET A 168 -0.17 19.98 -45.21
N ILE A 169 -0.28 19.16 -44.18
CA ILE A 169 -1.38 18.19 -44.02
C ILE A 169 -2.07 18.51 -42.70
N ILE A 170 -3.38 18.66 -42.74
CA ILE A 170 -4.23 18.74 -41.55
C ILE A 170 -5.27 17.63 -41.68
N GLY A 171 -5.44 16.81 -40.65
CA GLY A 171 -6.35 15.68 -40.73
C GLY A 171 -6.84 15.21 -39.38
N GLY A 172 -7.76 14.28 -39.46
CA GLY A 172 -8.28 13.56 -38.30
C GLY A 172 -8.35 12.07 -38.58
N LYS A 173 -8.29 11.31 -37.50
CA LYS A 173 -8.45 9.86 -37.49
C LYS A 173 -9.56 9.52 -36.50
N PHE A 174 -10.56 8.78 -36.95
CA PHE A 174 -11.75 8.47 -36.18
C PHE A 174 -11.99 6.97 -36.19
N ASN A 175 -12.11 6.39 -35.02
CA ASN A 175 -12.59 5.02 -34.87
C ASN A 175 -14.12 5.05 -34.80
N LEU A 176 -14.81 4.38 -35.72
CA LEU A 176 -16.28 4.43 -35.81
C LEU A 176 -17.00 3.28 -35.10
N LEU A 177 -16.32 2.17 -34.88
CA LEU A 177 -16.86 1.00 -34.20
C LEU A 177 -15.98 0.63 -32.99
N ARG A 178 -15.09 -0.36 -33.11
CA ARG A 178 -14.16 -0.71 -32.06
C ARG A 178 -13.24 0.47 -31.75
N GLY A 179 -13.21 0.86 -30.47
CA GLY A 179 -12.38 1.96 -30.02
C GLY A 179 -13.07 3.32 -29.99
N PHE A 180 -14.35 3.42 -30.41
CA PHE A 180 -15.16 4.61 -30.24
C PHE A 180 -15.72 4.66 -28.81
N MET A 181 -15.46 5.74 -28.07
CA MET A 181 -15.83 5.96 -26.65
C MET A 181 -15.32 4.89 -25.67
N VAL A 182 -15.02 3.67 -26.11
CA VAL A 182 -14.47 2.59 -25.29
C VAL A 182 -13.23 2.08 -26.01
N ASN A 183 -12.07 2.41 -25.49
CA ASN A 183 -10.77 2.02 -26.04
C ASN A 183 -9.79 1.71 -24.91
N ASP A 184 -8.64 1.13 -25.24
CA ASP A 184 -7.64 0.70 -24.27
C ASP A 184 -7.09 1.88 -23.47
N GLU A 185 -6.86 3.04 -24.08
CA GLU A 185 -6.34 4.25 -23.43
C GLU A 185 -7.34 4.83 -22.43
N PHE A 186 -8.62 4.92 -22.83
CA PHE A 186 -9.67 5.40 -21.94
C PHE A 186 -9.95 4.44 -20.78
N ALA A 187 -9.93 3.12 -21.05
CA ALA A 187 -10.05 2.12 -20.01
C ALA A 187 -8.90 2.21 -19.01
N GLN A 188 -7.64 2.38 -19.45
CA GLN A 188 -6.49 2.59 -18.59
C GLN A 188 -6.62 3.87 -17.75
N PHE A 189 -7.16 4.94 -18.32
CA PHE A 189 -7.44 6.17 -17.58
C PHE A 189 -8.49 5.94 -16.49
N GLN A 190 -9.63 5.30 -16.82
CA GLN A 190 -10.65 4.96 -15.83
C GLN A 190 -10.11 4.05 -14.72
N GLN A 191 -9.26 3.08 -15.05
CA GLN A 191 -8.58 2.24 -14.05
C GLN A 191 -7.61 3.06 -13.19
N ALA A 192 -6.91 4.02 -13.78
CA ALA A 192 -6.02 4.91 -13.04
C ALA A 192 -6.79 5.83 -12.06
N GLU A 193 -7.97 6.33 -12.44
CA GLU A 193 -8.84 7.10 -11.54
C GLU A 193 -9.27 6.28 -10.31
N VAL A 194 -9.51 4.98 -10.47
CA VAL A 194 -9.85 4.06 -9.38
C VAL A 194 -8.68 3.79 -8.45
N ALA A 195 -7.43 4.02 -8.90
CA ALA A 195 -6.25 3.80 -8.07
C ALA A 195 -6.19 4.73 -6.83
N GLY A 196 -6.81 5.92 -6.88
CA GLY A 196 -6.91 6.82 -5.73
C GLY A 196 -7.73 6.21 -4.58
N PRO A 197 -9.01 5.90 -4.79
CA PRO A 197 -9.83 5.17 -3.83
C PRO A 197 -9.19 3.86 -3.34
N GLN A 198 -8.53 3.10 -4.22
CA GLN A 198 -7.82 1.87 -3.84
C GLN A 198 -6.65 2.15 -2.89
N ALA A 199 -5.90 3.21 -3.10
CA ALA A 199 -4.83 3.62 -2.20
C ALA A 199 -5.37 3.99 -0.80
N GLU A 200 -6.52 4.67 -0.72
CA GLU A 200 -7.16 4.99 0.56
C GLU A 200 -7.59 3.72 1.31
N VAL A 201 -8.15 2.74 0.62
CA VAL A 201 -8.53 1.45 1.22
C VAL A 201 -7.31 0.71 1.75
N LYS A 202 -6.21 0.67 1.00
CA LYS A 202 -4.95 0.06 1.45
C LYS A 202 -4.37 0.75 2.69
N VAL A 203 -4.41 2.09 2.73
CA VAL A 203 -3.97 2.86 3.91
C VAL A 203 -4.87 2.56 5.10
N ALA A 204 -6.18 2.51 4.92
CA ALA A 204 -7.14 2.17 5.96
C ALA A 204 -6.94 0.76 6.51
N GLN A 205 -6.71 -0.23 5.62
CA GLN A 205 -6.38 -1.61 6.00
C GLN A 205 -5.09 -1.67 6.81
N LYS A 206 -4.02 -1.03 6.31
CA LYS A 206 -2.74 -1.03 7.03
C LYS A 206 -2.83 -0.36 8.40
N ARG A 207 -3.61 0.74 8.49
CA ARG A 207 -3.87 1.43 9.74
C ARG A 207 -4.57 0.54 10.75
N GLN A 208 -5.69 -0.10 10.39
CA GLN A 208 -6.43 -0.95 11.31
C GLN A 208 -5.61 -2.15 11.79
N ASP A 209 -4.77 -2.75 10.92
CA ASP A 209 -3.89 -3.86 11.27
C ASP A 209 -2.81 -3.42 12.26
N LEU A 210 -2.19 -2.25 12.02
CA LEU A 210 -1.18 -1.70 12.92
C LEU A 210 -1.76 -1.28 14.27
N TYR A 211 -2.98 -0.70 14.29
CA TYR A 211 -3.63 -0.31 15.54
C TYR A 211 -3.98 -1.53 16.38
N LEU A 212 -4.55 -2.57 15.77
CA LEU A 212 -4.87 -3.80 16.51
C LEU A 212 -3.60 -4.50 17.01
N ALA A 213 -2.58 -4.64 16.16
CA ALA A 213 -1.32 -5.25 16.55
C ALA A 213 -0.60 -4.44 17.64
N GLY A 214 -0.59 -3.11 17.53
CA GLY A 214 -0.05 -2.22 18.54
C GLY A 214 -0.80 -2.30 19.87
N ALA A 215 -2.14 -2.40 19.83
CA ALA A 215 -2.96 -2.57 21.03
C ALA A 215 -2.67 -3.90 21.73
N ILE A 216 -2.62 -5.02 21.00
CA ILE A 216 -2.28 -6.33 21.55
C ILE A 216 -0.90 -6.26 22.24
N GLN A 217 0.08 -5.71 21.55
CA GLN A 217 1.45 -5.63 22.07
C GLN A 217 1.57 -4.70 23.28
N TYR A 218 0.79 -3.62 23.30
CA TYR A 218 0.71 -2.69 24.45
C TYR A 218 0.17 -3.39 25.71
N TRP A 219 -0.91 -4.17 25.57
CA TRP A 219 -1.48 -4.91 26.70
C TRP A 219 -0.60 -6.08 27.16
N ASP A 220 0.07 -6.79 26.25
CA ASP A 220 1.03 -7.82 26.60
C ASP A 220 2.22 -7.25 27.39
N TRP A 221 2.74 -6.08 27.00
CA TRP A 221 3.77 -5.38 27.74
C TRP A 221 3.30 -4.97 29.14
N GLN A 222 2.09 -4.42 29.25
CA GLN A 222 1.52 -4.01 30.53
C GLN A 222 1.36 -5.23 31.47
N VAL A 223 0.89 -6.37 30.98
CA VAL A 223 0.82 -7.61 31.73
C VAL A 223 2.20 -8.03 32.23
N ALA A 224 3.22 -8.01 31.37
CA ALA A 224 4.56 -8.41 31.75
C ALA A 224 5.12 -7.55 32.90
N VAL A 225 4.89 -6.21 32.84
CA VAL A 225 5.29 -5.30 33.90
C VAL A 225 4.55 -5.61 35.21
N LYS A 226 3.21 -5.75 35.18
CA LYS A 226 2.41 -6.06 36.37
C LYS A 226 2.75 -7.42 36.98
N GLN A 227 3.00 -8.43 36.17
CA GLN A 227 3.43 -9.73 36.64
C GLN A 227 4.80 -9.70 37.30
N ALA A 228 5.75 -8.95 36.73
CA ALA A 228 7.07 -8.77 37.34
C ALA A 228 7.01 -8.05 38.70
N ASP A 229 6.12 -7.05 38.83
CA ASP A 229 5.89 -6.36 40.11
C ASP A 229 5.36 -7.33 41.20
N VAL A 230 4.51 -8.29 40.81
CA VAL A 230 4.02 -9.34 41.75
C VAL A 230 5.16 -10.25 42.17
N VAL A 231 5.97 -10.72 41.24
CA VAL A 231 7.11 -11.62 41.54
C VAL A 231 8.14 -10.92 42.40
N LYS A 232 8.45 -9.65 42.10
CA LYS A 232 9.39 -8.86 42.88
C LYS A 232 8.93 -8.75 44.35
N ARG A 233 7.66 -8.35 44.57
CA ARG A 233 7.09 -8.31 45.93
C ARG A 233 7.10 -9.65 46.61
N ALA A 234 6.81 -10.74 45.89
CA ALA A 234 6.87 -12.07 46.42
C ALA A 234 8.30 -12.49 46.81
N LEU A 235 9.32 -12.09 46.04
CA LEU A 235 10.72 -12.32 46.37
C LEU A 235 11.12 -11.54 47.64
N ASP A 236 10.75 -10.27 47.76
CA ASP A 236 11.04 -9.43 48.93
C ASP A 236 10.47 -10.08 50.20
N VAL A 237 9.21 -10.55 50.14
CA VAL A 237 8.56 -11.26 51.27
C VAL A 237 9.29 -12.57 51.60
N ALA A 238 9.74 -13.34 50.63
CA ALA A 238 10.47 -14.58 50.87
C ALA A 238 11.85 -14.34 51.50
N GLU A 239 12.58 -13.31 51.05
CA GLU A 239 13.88 -12.92 51.63
C GLU A 239 13.74 -12.44 53.09
N GLU A 240 12.70 -11.68 53.37
CA GLU A 240 12.40 -11.25 54.75
C GLU A 240 12.08 -12.48 55.63
N ARG A 241 11.26 -13.40 55.16
CA ARG A 241 10.95 -14.63 55.87
C ARG A 241 12.19 -15.49 56.11
N TYR A 242 13.03 -15.68 55.09
CA TYR A 242 14.27 -16.44 55.26
C TYR A 242 15.13 -15.85 56.38
N ARG A 243 15.30 -14.53 56.46
CA ARG A 243 16.06 -13.87 57.52
C ARG A 243 15.43 -14.12 58.92
N MET A 244 14.10 -14.10 59.03
CA MET A 244 13.38 -14.38 60.27
C MET A 244 13.56 -15.85 60.69
N ILE A 245 13.42 -16.83 59.77
CA ILE A 245 13.57 -18.27 60.05
C ILE A 245 15.04 -18.56 60.46
N GLU A 246 16.03 -17.99 59.77
CA GLU A 246 17.44 -18.14 60.08
C GLU A 246 17.74 -17.65 61.53
N GLY A 247 17.16 -16.52 61.92
CA GLY A 247 17.28 -15.99 63.28
C GLY A 247 16.65 -16.90 64.33
N ARG A 248 15.45 -17.44 64.05
CA ARG A 248 14.77 -18.41 64.96
C ARG A 248 15.54 -19.75 65.05
N ALA A 249 16.16 -20.23 63.98
CA ALA A 249 16.98 -21.42 64.01
C ALA A 249 18.24 -21.26 64.84
N LYS A 250 18.93 -20.09 64.74
CA LYS A 250 20.08 -19.73 65.62
C LYS A 250 19.69 -19.69 67.08
N ALA A 251 18.44 -19.36 67.39
CA ALA A 251 17.88 -19.38 68.76
C ALA A 251 17.34 -20.76 69.17
N GLY A 252 17.47 -21.79 68.35
CA GLY A 252 16.97 -23.14 68.61
C GLY A 252 15.44 -23.33 68.53
N ALA A 253 14.71 -22.32 67.99
CA ALA A 253 13.24 -22.31 67.99
C ALA A 253 12.60 -22.95 66.76
N VAL A 254 13.38 -23.30 65.73
CA VAL A 254 12.92 -24.02 64.52
C VAL A 254 13.98 -25.02 64.03
N ALA A 255 13.56 -26.03 63.29
CA ALA A 255 14.47 -27.05 62.78
C ALA A 255 15.42 -26.52 61.69
N PRO A 256 16.67 -27.00 61.61
CA PRO A 256 17.61 -26.61 60.55
C PRO A 256 17.08 -26.82 59.12
N ILE A 257 16.20 -27.82 58.91
CA ILE A 257 15.58 -28.11 57.62
C ILE A 257 14.65 -26.98 57.16
N ASP A 258 13.98 -26.27 58.07
CA ASP A 258 13.12 -25.13 57.74
C ASP A 258 13.93 -23.95 57.13
N VAL A 259 15.21 -23.78 57.56
CA VAL A 259 16.13 -22.81 56.95
C VAL A 259 16.46 -23.18 55.50
N VAL A 260 16.68 -24.49 55.24
CA VAL A 260 16.98 -24.98 53.90
C VAL A 260 15.77 -24.76 53.00
N GLU A 261 14.56 -25.06 53.47
CA GLU A 261 13.31 -24.84 52.73
C GLU A 261 13.07 -23.37 52.43
N ALA A 262 13.23 -22.50 53.41
CA ALA A 262 13.10 -21.04 53.19
C ALA A 262 14.14 -20.49 52.19
N ARG A 263 15.37 -21.03 52.23
CA ARG A 263 16.42 -20.65 51.27
C ARG A 263 16.12 -21.15 49.86
N GLU A 264 15.59 -22.36 49.73
CA GLU A 264 15.16 -22.95 48.45
C GLU A 264 14.08 -22.06 47.80
N GLU A 265 13.05 -21.67 48.58
CA GLU A 265 11.99 -20.78 48.09
C GLU A 265 12.52 -19.43 47.63
N VAL A 266 13.49 -18.82 48.34
CA VAL A 266 14.14 -17.56 47.87
C VAL A 266 14.81 -17.78 46.52
N GLN A 267 15.55 -18.90 46.34
CA GLN A 267 16.21 -19.15 45.04
C GLN A 267 15.20 -19.37 43.91
N ARG A 268 14.10 -20.07 44.16
CA ARG A 268 13.02 -20.27 43.21
C ARG A 268 12.38 -18.94 42.79
N ARG A 269 12.09 -18.04 43.75
CA ARG A 269 11.51 -16.72 43.45
C ARG A 269 12.50 -15.81 42.77
N ARG A 270 13.79 -15.94 43.05
CA ARG A 270 14.84 -15.21 42.35
C ARG A 270 14.95 -15.62 40.88
N GLU A 271 14.88 -16.90 40.60
CA GLU A 271 14.80 -17.43 39.25
C GLU A 271 13.57 -16.86 38.52
N ALA A 272 12.38 -16.93 39.14
CA ALA A 272 11.15 -16.37 38.59
C ALA A 272 11.25 -14.85 38.32
N ALA A 273 11.94 -14.08 39.19
CA ALA A 273 12.17 -12.65 38.99
C ALA A 273 13.06 -12.37 37.77
N ILE A 274 14.11 -13.18 37.57
CA ILE A 274 14.98 -13.07 36.40
C ILE A 274 14.18 -13.38 35.12
N ALA A 275 13.35 -14.43 35.14
CA ALA A 275 12.49 -14.80 34.01
C ALA A 275 11.47 -13.68 33.70
N ALA A 276 10.85 -13.10 34.75
CA ALA A 276 9.91 -11.98 34.59
C ALA A 276 10.59 -10.73 34.03
N GLN A 277 11.81 -10.41 34.47
CA GLN A 277 12.60 -9.31 33.92
C GLN A 277 12.89 -9.53 32.43
N ARG A 278 13.30 -10.73 32.05
CA ARG A 278 13.51 -11.07 30.64
C ARG A 278 12.21 -10.96 29.81
N LYS A 279 11.06 -11.28 30.41
CA LYS A 279 9.74 -11.14 29.78
C LYS A 279 9.42 -9.67 29.52
N ILE A 280 9.68 -8.78 30.48
CA ILE A 280 9.52 -7.31 30.29
C ILE A 280 10.36 -6.86 29.08
N GLU A 281 11.65 -7.18 29.06
CA GLU A 281 12.54 -6.76 27.97
C GLU A 281 12.05 -7.24 26.62
N TYR A 282 11.58 -8.47 26.54
CA TYR A 282 11.03 -9.04 25.31
C TYR A 282 9.81 -8.26 24.82
N GLU A 283 8.84 -7.97 25.69
CA GLU A 283 7.63 -7.24 25.31
C GLU A 283 7.92 -5.75 25.05
N GLN A 284 8.92 -5.16 25.74
CA GLN A 284 9.40 -3.80 25.45
C GLN A 284 9.96 -3.69 24.03
N TYR A 285 10.80 -4.61 23.60
CA TYR A 285 11.35 -4.60 22.24
C TYR A 285 10.26 -4.80 21.17
N LYS A 286 9.26 -5.63 21.44
CA LYS A 286 8.13 -5.80 20.54
C LYS A 286 7.28 -4.54 20.45
N LEU A 287 6.98 -3.90 21.59
CA LEU A 287 6.22 -2.66 21.61
C LEU A 287 6.99 -1.49 20.98
N ALA A 288 8.32 -1.46 21.09
CA ALA A 288 9.16 -0.45 20.47
C ALA A 288 8.98 -0.41 18.93
N LEU A 289 8.59 -1.51 18.27
CA LEU A 289 8.28 -1.54 16.86
C LEU A 289 7.06 -0.68 16.48
N PHE A 290 6.23 -0.30 17.45
CA PHE A 290 5.07 0.58 17.24
C PHE A 290 5.32 2.01 17.76
N LEU A 291 6.40 2.22 18.51
CA LEU A 291 6.75 3.50 19.12
C LEU A 291 7.96 4.12 18.39
N TRP A 292 7.68 4.90 17.37
CA TRP A 292 8.74 5.56 16.60
C TRP A 292 8.85 7.03 16.95
N GLU A 293 10.09 7.50 17.03
CA GLU A 293 10.41 8.91 17.22
C GLU A 293 11.68 9.24 16.42
N LYS A 294 11.65 10.30 15.61
CA LYS A 294 12.79 10.73 14.78
C LYS A 294 13.40 9.62 13.91
N GLY A 295 12.55 8.68 13.45
CA GLY A 295 12.99 7.58 12.59
C GLY A 295 13.68 6.42 13.33
N GLN A 296 13.61 6.39 14.68
CA GLN A 296 14.13 5.31 15.51
C GLN A 296 13.03 4.73 16.40
N PRO A 297 13.06 3.43 16.70
CA PRO A 297 12.15 2.82 17.65
C PRO A 297 12.50 3.24 19.08
N VAL A 298 11.49 3.57 19.89
CA VAL A 298 11.64 3.96 21.29
C VAL A 298 11.23 2.82 22.19
N THR A 299 12.14 2.34 23.04
CA THR A 299 11.85 1.29 24.01
C THR A 299 11.09 1.90 25.21
N PRO A 300 9.85 1.44 25.50
CA PRO A 300 9.09 1.94 26.65
C PRO A 300 9.74 1.48 27.97
N ARG A 301 9.67 2.33 29.01
CA ARG A 301 10.16 1.97 30.33
C ARG A 301 9.05 1.33 31.17
N PRO A 302 9.36 0.39 32.08
CA PRO A 302 8.35 -0.23 32.95
C PRO A 302 7.51 0.79 33.74
N GLU A 303 8.11 1.91 34.15
CA GLU A 303 7.47 2.97 34.94
C GLU A 303 6.35 3.70 34.14
N TRP A 304 6.33 3.55 32.83
CA TRP A 304 5.28 4.13 31.97
C TRP A 304 4.02 3.26 31.90
N ALA A 305 4.02 2.05 32.49
CA ALA A 305 2.88 1.16 32.46
C ALA A 305 1.76 1.70 33.38
N PRO A 306 0.58 2.04 32.83
CA PRO A 306 -0.54 2.50 33.65
C PRO A 306 -1.18 1.34 34.42
N GLU A 307 -2.11 1.66 35.32
CA GLU A 307 -3.02 0.67 35.90
C GLU A 307 -4.06 0.24 34.85
N PHE A 308 -4.56 -1.00 34.98
CA PHE A 308 -5.64 -1.46 34.12
C PHE A 308 -6.91 -0.65 34.38
N GLN A 309 -7.57 -0.23 33.29
CA GLN A 309 -8.84 0.49 33.38
C GLN A 309 -9.95 -0.46 33.86
N GLY A 310 -10.93 0.12 34.57
CA GLY A 310 -12.09 -0.63 35.06
C GLY A 310 -12.99 -1.17 33.92
N GLU A 311 -13.98 -1.97 34.32
CA GLU A 311 -14.96 -2.54 33.38
C GLU A 311 -15.78 -1.45 32.70
N THR A 312 -15.98 -1.58 31.41
CA THR A 312 -16.94 -0.79 30.60
C THR A 312 -18.23 -1.61 30.37
N PRO A 313 -19.38 -0.96 30.19
CA PRO A 313 -20.61 -1.65 29.81
C PRO A 313 -20.42 -2.47 28.53
N LEU A 314 -21.09 -3.62 28.45
CA LEU A 314 -21.18 -4.36 27.20
C LEU A 314 -22.12 -3.65 26.23
N PRO A 315 -21.90 -3.77 24.92
CA PRO A 315 -22.84 -3.27 23.92
C PRO A 315 -24.19 -4.01 24.03
N SER A 316 -25.26 -3.29 23.74
CA SER A 316 -26.60 -3.86 23.62
C SER A 316 -26.77 -4.66 22.33
N ASP A 317 -27.84 -5.44 22.21
CA ASP A 317 -28.15 -6.17 20.97
C ASP A 317 -28.36 -5.20 19.78
N GLU A 318 -28.91 -4.00 20.05
CA GLU A 318 -29.07 -2.95 19.03
C GLU A 318 -27.71 -2.41 18.59
N ASP A 319 -26.78 -2.17 19.52
CA ASP A 319 -25.42 -1.76 19.19
C ASP A 319 -24.71 -2.81 18.35
N VAL A 320 -24.87 -4.09 18.69
CA VAL A 320 -24.25 -5.21 17.93
C VAL A 320 -24.82 -5.28 16.51
N ALA A 321 -26.11 -5.08 16.33
CA ALA A 321 -26.72 -5.02 15.01
C ALA A 321 -26.15 -3.84 14.19
N ALA A 322 -26.01 -2.67 14.81
CA ALA A 322 -25.39 -1.51 14.18
C ALA A 322 -23.91 -1.77 13.82
N PHE A 323 -23.14 -2.41 14.70
CA PHE A 323 -21.73 -2.78 14.43
C PHE A 323 -21.58 -3.73 13.25
N LYS A 324 -22.53 -4.65 13.02
CA LYS A 324 -22.52 -5.53 11.84
C LYS A 324 -22.79 -4.76 10.54
N VAL A 325 -23.62 -3.74 10.58
CA VAL A 325 -23.85 -2.83 9.44
C VAL A 325 -22.58 -2.02 9.19
N GLU A 326 -22.03 -1.37 10.22
CA GLU A 326 -20.76 -0.63 10.12
C GLU A 326 -19.63 -1.52 9.55
N ALA A 327 -19.54 -2.78 10.00
CA ALA A 327 -18.52 -3.71 9.50
C ALA A 327 -18.65 -3.97 8.00
N THR A 328 -19.87 -4.07 7.45
CA THR A 328 -20.08 -4.26 6.02
C THR A 328 -19.81 -3.00 5.19
N GLU A 329 -19.93 -1.82 5.78
CA GLU A 329 -19.75 -0.54 5.10
C GLU A 329 -18.32 0.00 5.22
N ASP A 330 -17.71 -0.10 6.40
CA ASP A 330 -16.46 0.57 6.76
C ASP A 330 -15.22 -0.32 6.66
N ARG A 331 -15.37 -1.65 6.65
CA ARG A 331 -14.21 -2.56 6.59
C ARG A 331 -13.48 -2.44 5.25
N PRO A 332 -12.17 -2.19 5.28
CA PRO A 332 -11.37 -2.03 4.07
C PRO A 332 -11.44 -3.25 3.14
N GLU A 333 -11.52 -4.46 3.67
CA GLU A 333 -11.58 -5.71 2.90
C GLU A 333 -12.86 -5.78 2.04
N VAL A 334 -13.99 -5.30 2.56
CA VAL A 334 -15.24 -5.22 1.81
C VAL A 334 -15.15 -4.13 0.75
N ARG A 335 -14.64 -2.96 1.11
CA ARG A 335 -14.48 -1.82 0.20
C ARG A 335 -13.52 -2.13 -0.96
N ASP A 336 -12.46 -2.91 -0.72
CA ASP A 336 -11.52 -3.34 -1.77
C ASP A 336 -12.23 -4.22 -2.82
N LEU A 337 -13.10 -5.13 -2.40
CA LEU A 337 -13.91 -5.96 -3.33
C LEU A 337 -14.84 -5.13 -4.21
N TYR A 338 -15.45 -4.06 -3.68
CA TYR A 338 -16.24 -3.13 -4.50
C TYR A 338 -15.36 -2.41 -5.54
N ILE A 339 -14.13 -2.06 -5.18
CA ILE A 339 -13.17 -1.45 -6.10
C ILE A 339 -12.73 -2.47 -7.16
N GLU A 340 -12.42 -3.71 -6.76
CA GLU A 340 -12.10 -4.79 -7.71
C GLU A 340 -13.25 -5.05 -8.70
N ALA A 341 -14.50 -5.04 -8.22
CA ALA A 341 -15.68 -5.19 -9.08
C ALA A 341 -15.83 -4.04 -10.07
N LYS A 342 -15.54 -2.80 -9.65
CA LYS A 342 -15.54 -1.62 -10.53
C LYS A 342 -14.45 -1.73 -11.61
N LEU A 343 -13.24 -2.16 -11.25
CA LEU A 343 -12.15 -2.40 -12.20
C LEU A 343 -12.52 -3.50 -13.20
N ASN A 344 -13.08 -4.60 -12.74
CA ASN A 344 -13.54 -5.68 -13.64
C ASN A 344 -14.66 -5.22 -14.58
N ASN A 345 -15.56 -4.34 -14.15
CA ASN A 345 -16.60 -3.79 -15.01
C ASN A 345 -16.02 -2.93 -16.14
N ILE A 346 -14.95 -2.16 -15.88
CA ILE A 346 -14.22 -1.42 -16.91
C ILE A 346 -13.61 -2.39 -17.92
N GLU A 347 -12.95 -3.46 -17.43
CA GLU A 347 -12.36 -4.50 -18.29
C GLU A 347 -13.41 -5.24 -19.12
N LEU A 348 -14.56 -5.58 -18.54
CA LEU A 348 -15.67 -6.23 -19.24
C LEU A 348 -16.24 -5.35 -20.37
N LYS A 349 -16.41 -4.06 -20.12
CA LYS A 349 -16.85 -3.09 -21.15
C LYS A 349 -15.85 -3.02 -22.30
N LEU A 350 -14.56 -2.95 -21.99
CA LEU A 350 -13.49 -2.96 -22.98
C LEU A 350 -13.47 -4.28 -23.77
N ALA A 351 -13.57 -5.42 -23.07
CA ALA A 351 -13.60 -6.73 -23.71
C ALA A 351 -14.78 -6.90 -24.67
N LYS A 352 -15.97 -6.41 -24.29
CA LYS A 352 -17.17 -6.41 -25.14
C LYS A 352 -17.00 -5.48 -26.35
N ASN A 353 -16.39 -4.30 -26.18
CA ASN A 353 -16.08 -3.42 -27.33
C ASN A 353 -15.08 -4.08 -28.29
N ASN A 354 -14.15 -4.87 -27.78
CA ASN A 354 -13.16 -5.58 -28.59
C ASN A 354 -13.76 -6.71 -29.46
N LEU A 355 -15.03 -7.09 -29.26
CA LEU A 355 -15.76 -7.97 -30.16
C LEU A 355 -16.14 -7.29 -31.49
N LEU A 356 -16.26 -5.94 -31.48
CA LEU A 356 -16.63 -5.18 -32.69
C LEU A 356 -15.49 -5.18 -33.71
N PRO A 357 -15.81 -5.12 -35.00
CA PRO A 357 -14.81 -4.89 -36.03
C PRO A 357 -14.16 -3.51 -35.85
N LYS A 358 -12.90 -3.39 -36.24
CA LYS A 358 -12.21 -2.12 -36.31
C LYS A 358 -12.55 -1.42 -37.62
N LEU A 359 -13.18 -0.26 -37.54
CA LEU A 359 -13.42 0.63 -38.67
C LEU A 359 -12.84 1.99 -38.33
N THR A 360 -11.76 2.34 -39.01
CA THR A 360 -11.09 3.64 -38.82
C THR A 360 -11.21 4.42 -40.11
N VAL A 361 -11.59 5.68 -39.98
CA VAL A 361 -11.57 6.66 -41.08
C VAL A 361 -10.49 7.69 -40.74
N GLU A 362 -9.59 7.90 -41.67
CA GLU A 362 -8.50 8.87 -41.51
C GLU A 362 -8.48 9.76 -42.77
N GLY A 363 -8.36 11.06 -42.58
CA GLY A 363 -8.23 11.95 -43.73
C GLY A 363 -8.28 13.40 -43.37
N GLY A 364 -8.03 14.21 -44.40
CA GLY A 364 -8.07 15.65 -44.30
C GLY A 364 -7.50 16.35 -45.52
N PRO A 365 -7.58 17.69 -45.58
CA PRO A 365 -6.98 18.49 -46.63
C PRO A 365 -5.46 18.47 -46.57
N ALA A 366 -4.84 18.55 -47.76
CA ALA A 366 -3.42 18.71 -47.95
C ALA A 366 -3.18 19.90 -48.88
N ILE A 367 -2.32 20.82 -48.48
CA ILE A 367 -1.93 21.97 -49.23
C ILE A 367 -0.46 21.78 -49.62
N GLY A 368 -0.17 21.70 -50.90
CA GLY A 368 1.19 21.53 -51.41
C GLY A 368 1.63 22.70 -52.23
N ALA A 369 2.90 23.05 -52.15
CA ALA A 369 3.54 24.03 -53.00
C ALA A 369 4.51 23.32 -53.95
N ILE A 370 4.30 23.51 -55.22
CA ILE A 370 5.22 23.08 -56.28
C ILE A 370 5.77 24.37 -56.89
N TYR A 371 7.01 24.70 -56.63
CA TYR A 371 7.69 25.91 -57.14
C TYR A 371 6.89 27.23 -56.98
N TRP A 372 5.95 27.53 -57.86
CA TRP A 372 5.09 28.73 -57.85
C TRP A 372 3.59 28.43 -57.90
N ALA A 373 3.18 27.18 -57.96
CA ALA A 373 1.77 26.79 -58.02
C ALA A 373 1.36 26.12 -56.74
N GLY A 374 0.47 26.74 -55.97
CA GLY A 374 -0.19 26.10 -54.82
C GLY A 374 -1.32 25.20 -55.26
N GLY A 375 -1.41 24.02 -54.71
CA GLY A 375 -2.52 23.08 -54.93
C GLY A 375 -3.18 22.69 -53.62
N ILE A 376 -4.52 22.51 -53.64
CA ILE A 376 -5.29 21.94 -52.52
C ILE A 376 -5.76 20.56 -52.92
N GLY A 377 -5.40 19.57 -52.15
CA GLY A 377 -5.87 18.19 -52.30
C GLY A 377 -6.55 17.73 -51.02
N TYR A 378 -7.07 16.52 -51.04
CA TYR A 378 -7.53 15.81 -49.85
C TYR A 378 -7.06 14.41 -49.89
N ARG A 379 -6.83 13.83 -48.73
CA ARG A 379 -6.56 12.40 -48.51
C ARG A 379 -7.64 11.83 -47.65
N MET A 380 -8.18 10.68 -48.02
CA MET A 380 -9.11 9.90 -47.21
C MET A 380 -8.73 8.43 -47.30
N ALA A 381 -8.62 7.79 -46.13
CA ALA A 381 -8.35 6.37 -46.00
C ALA A 381 -9.34 5.76 -45.04
N THR A 382 -9.81 4.56 -45.37
CA THR A 382 -10.63 3.73 -44.49
C THR A 382 -9.92 2.41 -44.24
N LEU A 383 -9.83 2.04 -42.99
CA LEU A 383 -9.29 0.76 -42.56
C LEU A 383 -10.40 -0.05 -41.90
N PHE A 384 -10.76 -1.18 -42.53
CA PHE A 384 -11.63 -2.18 -41.92
C PHE A 384 -10.83 -3.42 -41.59
N SER A 385 -10.95 -3.90 -40.35
CA SER A 385 -10.28 -5.12 -39.88
C SER A 385 -11.16 -5.87 -38.90
N MET A 386 -11.38 -7.16 -39.14
CA MET A 386 -12.13 -8.04 -38.27
C MET A 386 -11.50 -9.44 -38.26
N PRO A 387 -11.15 -9.98 -37.10
CA PRO A 387 -10.71 -11.37 -36.96
C PRO A 387 -11.88 -12.32 -37.29
N LEU A 388 -11.68 -13.30 -38.17
CA LEU A 388 -12.74 -14.22 -38.62
C LEU A 388 -13.41 -14.98 -37.45
N PHE A 389 -12.64 -15.45 -36.47
CA PHE A 389 -13.16 -16.25 -35.35
C PHE A 389 -13.29 -15.48 -34.03
N ASN A 390 -12.69 -14.33 -33.93
CA ASN A 390 -12.74 -13.43 -32.77
C ASN A 390 -12.43 -14.11 -31.42
N ARG A 391 -11.63 -15.20 -31.41
CA ARG A 391 -11.36 -16.06 -30.24
C ARG A 391 -10.72 -15.29 -29.07
N ALA A 392 -9.78 -14.42 -29.38
CA ALA A 392 -9.08 -13.63 -28.35
C ALA A 392 -10.04 -12.67 -27.61
N ALA A 393 -10.92 -11.98 -28.34
CA ALA A 393 -11.88 -11.07 -27.73
C ALA A 393 -12.97 -11.84 -26.95
N ARG A 394 -13.47 -12.97 -27.50
CA ARG A 394 -14.41 -13.85 -26.77
C ARG A 394 -13.79 -14.40 -25.49
N GLY A 395 -12.52 -14.83 -25.53
CA GLY A 395 -11.80 -15.29 -24.34
C GLY A 395 -11.68 -14.21 -23.27
N LYS A 396 -11.43 -12.95 -23.64
CA LYS A 396 -11.40 -11.82 -22.70
C LYS A 396 -12.77 -11.56 -22.07
N VAL A 397 -13.87 -11.65 -22.84
CA VAL A 397 -15.23 -11.49 -22.31
C VAL A 397 -15.55 -12.58 -21.31
N LEU A 398 -15.33 -13.85 -21.67
CA LEU A 398 -15.56 -14.99 -20.78
C LEU A 398 -14.72 -14.88 -19.49
N HIS A 399 -13.46 -14.43 -19.60
CA HIS A 399 -12.61 -14.19 -18.44
C HIS A 399 -13.20 -13.11 -17.51
N ALA A 400 -13.62 -11.96 -18.05
CA ALA A 400 -14.16 -10.86 -17.28
C ALA A 400 -15.52 -11.22 -16.65
N GLU A 401 -16.36 -12.00 -17.33
CA GLU A 401 -17.64 -12.51 -16.82
C GLU A 401 -17.43 -13.52 -15.67
N ALA A 402 -16.50 -14.47 -15.84
CA ALA A 402 -16.13 -15.41 -14.78
C ALA A 402 -15.52 -14.68 -13.57
N GLN A 403 -14.73 -13.64 -13.83
CA GLN A 403 -14.18 -12.79 -12.77
C GLN A 403 -15.28 -12.02 -12.03
N GLN A 404 -16.30 -11.54 -12.73
CA GLN A 404 -17.45 -10.86 -12.13
C GLN A 404 -18.21 -11.81 -11.17
N GLU A 405 -18.47 -13.03 -11.61
CA GLU A 405 -19.12 -14.05 -10.77
C GLU A 405 -18.26 -14.41 -9.57
N ARG A 406 -16.95 -14.62 -9.77
CA ARG A 406 -16.00 -14.87 -8.68
C ARG A 406 -16.01 -13.76 -7.63
N LEU A 407 -16.04 -12.50 -8.06
CA LEU A 407 -16.09 -11.35 -7.16
C LEU A 407 -17.41 -11.28 -6.38
N ALA A 408 -18.55 -11.62 -6.99
CA ALA A 408 -19.83 -11.70 -6.31
C ALA A 408 -19.82 -12.73 -5.18
N TRP A 409 -19.26 -13.92 -5.41
CA TRP A 409 -19.10 -14.94 -4.37
C TRP A 409 -18.14 -14.51 -3.27
N LYS A 410 -17.01 -13.89 -3.63
CA LYS A 410 -16.07 -13.35 -2.65
C LYS A 410 -16.72 -12.28 -1.78
N GLN A 411 -17.49 -11.38 -2.38
CA GLN A 411 -18.18 -10.32 -1.67
C GLN A 411 -19.18 -10.90 -0.66
N ALA A 412 -20.04 -11.82 -1.10
CA ALA A 412 -21.00 -12.48 -0.22
C ALA A 412 -20.31 -13.23 0.95
N TYR A 413 -19.18 -13.88 0.68
CA TYR A 413 -18.38 -14.53 1.73
C TYR A 413 -17.80 -13.51 2.71
N THR A 414 -17.14 -12.45 2.21
CA THR A 414 -16.45 -11.46 3.06
C THR A 414 -17.44 -10.66 3.90
N GLU A 415 -18.61 -10.29 3.35
CA GLU A 415 -19.68 -9.63 4.11
C GLU A 415 -20.17 -10.50 5.28
N ARG A 416 -20.30 -11.80 5.08
CA ARG A 416 -20.63 -12.72 6.17
C ARG A 416 -19.50 -12.92 7.15
N GLN A 417 -18.27 -13.02 6.65
CA GLN A 417 -17.07 -13.15 7.50
C GLN A 417 -16.95 -11.97 8.47
N VAL A 418 -17.07 -10.72 8.01
CA VAL A 418 -16.95 -9.55 8.88
C VAL A 418 -18.07 -9.50 9.93
N GLN A 419 -19.28 -9.93 9.61
CA GLN A 419 -20.37 -10.06 10.60
C GLN A 419 -20.06 -11.11 11.67
N ILE A 420 -19.53 -12.27 11.28
CA ILE A 420 -19.12 -13.33 12.20
C ILE A 420 -17.94 -12.86 13.08
N GLU A 421 -17.03 -12.07 12.54
CA GLU A 421 -15.93 -11.48 13.31
C GLU A 421 -16.43 -10.55 14.41
N VAL A 422 -17.51 -9.75 14.16
CA VAL A 422 -18.18 -8.95 15.19
C VAL A 422 -18.73 -9.85 16.30
N ASP A 423 -19.45 -10.93 15.94
CA ASP A 423 -19.99 -11.90 16.93
C ASP A 423 -18.88 -12.57 17.74
N ASN A 424 -17.77 -12.92 17.09
CA ASN A 424 -16.61 -13.54 17.75
C ASN A 424 -15.96 -12.61 18.77
N TRP A 425 -15.75 -11.34 18.41
CA TRP A 425 -15.17 -10.35 19.33
C TRP A 425 -16.11 -9.97 20.45
N LEU A 426 -17.44 -9.96 20.19
CA LEU A 426 -18.45 -9.82 21.26
C LEU A 426 -18.35 -10.97 22.26
N SER A 427 -18.33 -12.20 21.77
CA SER A 427 -18.16 -13.39 22.63
C SER A 427 -16.88 -13.32 23.44
N ALA A 428 -15.75 -12.95 22.80
CA ALA A 428 -14.46 -12.77 23.48
C ALA A 428 -14.56 -11.71 24.59
N MET A 429 -15.22 -10.58 24.34
CA MET A 429 -15.38 -9.50 25.30
C MET A 429 -16.24 -9.91 26.50
N VAL A 430 -17.36 -10.61 26.26
CA VAL A 430 -18.24 -11.13 27.32
C VAL A 430 -17.47 -12.11 28.20
N ARG A 431 -16.80 -13.10 27.59
CA ARG A 431 -16.06 -14.13 28.34
C ARG A 431 -14.84 -13.58 29.06
N ALA A 432 -14.12 -12.65 28.46
CA ALA A 432 -13.00 -12.00 29.13
C ALA A 432 -13.46 -11.19 30.36
N ARG A 433 -14.59 -10.48 30.26
CA ARG A 433 -15.19 -9.78 31.43
C ARG A 433 -15.58 -10.75 32.54
N ASP A 434 -16.21 -11.88 32.20
CA ASP A 434 -16.59 -12.90 33.19
C ASP A 434 -15.34 -13.51 33.86
N ARG A 435 -14.27 -13.72 33.08
CA ARG A 435 -12.96 -14.15 33.62
C ARG A 435 -12.34 -13.11 34.57
N VAL A 436 -12.41 -11.81 34.25
CA VAL A 436 -11.92 -10.75 35.15
C VAL A 436 -12.64 -10.83 36.49
N LYS A 437 -13.97 -10.97 36.51
CA LYS A 437 -14.75 -11.10 37.76
C LYS A 437 -14.35 -12.34 38.56
N ALA A 438 -14.26 -13.49 37.91
CA ALA A 438 -13.87 -14.75 38.55
C ALA A 438 -12.41 -14.67 39.08
N ALA A 439 -11.47 -14.13 38.31
CA ALA A 439 -10.07 -14.00 38.71
C ALA A 439 -9.89 -12.98 39.86
N THR A 440 -10.69 -11.90 39.88
CA THR A 440 -10.69 -10.92 40.98
C THR A 440 -11.11 -11.58 42.29
N GLU A 441 -12.19 -12.38 42.26
CA GLU A 441 -12.66 -13.09 43.46
C GLU A 441 -11.70 -14.18 43.86
N ALA A 442 -11.14 -14.94 42.92
CA ALA A 442 -10.13 -15.95 43.18
C ALA A 442 -8.88 -15.35 43.87
N LEU A 443 -8.39 -14.20 43.38
CA LEU A 443 -7.26 -13.51 44.01
C LEU A 443 -7.60 -13.02 45.41
N ARG A 444 -8.82 -12.49 45.62
CA ARG A 444 -9.28 -12.05 46.94
C ARG A 444 -9.29 -13.23 47.93
N LEU A 445 -9.85 -14.40 47.55
CA LEU A 445 -9.90 -15.58 48.36
C LEU A 445 -8.50 -16.17 48.62
N ALA A 446 -7.63 -16.20 47.61
CA ALA A 446 -6.25 -16.66 47.78
C ALA A 446 -5.48 -15.79 48.79
N LYS A 447 -5.65 -14.47 48.76
CA LYS A 447 -5.06 -13.55 49.77
C LYS A 447 -5.59 -13.83 51.17
N THR A 448 -6.91 -14.03 51.33
CA THR A 448 -7.50 -14.37 52.64
C THR A 448 -6.93 -15.70 53.19
N LEU A 449 -6.77 -16.70 52.32
CA LEU A 449 -6.17 -17.98 52.71
C LEU A 449 -4.68 -17.82 53.09
N GLU A 450 -3.94 -17.01 52.35
CA GLU A 450 -2.52 -16.71 52.64
C GLU A 450 -2.37 -16.01 53.98
N GLU A 451 -3.18 -14.98 54.26
CA GLU A 451 -3.20 -14.27 55.53
C GLU A 451 -3.54 -15.20 56.70
N GLY A 452 -4.55 -16.05 56.54
CA GLY A 452 -4.91 -17.04 57.53
C GLY A 452 -3.80 -18.05 57.81
N GLU A 453 -3.13 -18.55 56.76
CA GLU A 453 -2.02 -19.52 56.94
C GLU A 453 -0.78 -18.84 57.57
N ARG A 454 -0.51 -17.59 57.24
CA ARG A 454 0.54 -16.80 57.85
C ARG A 454 0.28 -16.58 59.37
N ALA A 455 -0.98 -16.30 59.75
CA ALA A 455 -1.37 -16.20 61.15
C ALA A 455 -1.16 -17.54 61.89
N ARG A 456 -1.55 -18.68 61.32
CA ARG A 456 -1.32 -20.02 61.91
C ARG A 456 0.17 -20.33 62.04
N PHE A 457 1.00 -19.97 61.07
CA PHE A 457 2.45 -20.15 61.11
C PHE A 457 3.07 -19.33 62.26
N ASN A 458 2.63 -18.08 62.45
CA ASN A 458 3.11 -17.22 63.52
C ASN A 458 2.75 -17.79 64.91
N MET A 459 1.64 -18.51 65.03
CA MET A 459 1.23 -19.24 66.24
C MET A 459 1.91 -20.60 66.42
N GLY A 460 2.75 -21.04 65.47
CA GLY A 460 3.38 -22.37 65.47
C GLY A 460 2.44 -23.52 65.09
N ALA A 461 1.26 -23.24 64.55
CA ALA A 461 0.24 -24.25 64.23
C ALA A 461 0.35 -24.85 62.83
N THR A 462 1.33 -24.38 62.02
CA THR A 462 1.60 -24.89 60.63
C THR A 462 3.07 -24.72 60.30
N SER A 463 3.53 -25.38 59.22
CA SER A 463 4.91 -25.25 58.70
C SER A 463 5.04 -24.13 57.64
N VAL A 464 6.28 -23.72 57.40
CA VAL A 464 6.64 -22.72 56.36
C VAL A 464 6.21 -23.21 54.97
N LEU A 465 6.19 -24.51 54.73
CA LEU A 465 5.76 -25.11 53.47
C LEU A 465 4.34 -24.67 53.07
N PHE A 466 3.39 -24.73 54.00
CA PHE A 466 1.99 -24.35 53.73
C PHE A 466 1.86 -22.87 53.43
N VAL A 467 2.62 -21.99 54.11
CA VAL A 467 2.67 -20.58 53.81
C VAL A 467 3.20 -20.36 52.39
N ASN A 468 4.30 -21.01 51.99
CA ASN A 468 4.88 -20.93 50.66
C ASN A 468 3.87 -21.38 49.58
N ILE A 469 3.10 -22.45 49.81
CA ILE A 469 2.04 -22.93 48.91
C ILE A 469 0.96 -21.85 48.71
N ARG A 470 0.49 -21.19 49.81
CA ARG A 470 -0.53 -20.15 49.73
C ARG A 470 -0.04 -18.90 49.01
N GLU A 471 1.20 -18.49 49.24
CA GLU A 471 1.79 -17.35 48.53
C GLU A 471 1.99 -17.60 47.02
N ARG A 472 2.38 -18.82 46.64
CA ARG A 472 2.43 -19.22 45.22
C ARG A 472 1.06 -19.11 44.58
N ALA A 473 -0.01 -19.57 45.27
CA ALA A 473 -1.38 -19.45 44.80
C ALA A 473 -1.79 -17.98 44.61
N VAL A 474 -1.38 -17.06 45.50
CA VAL A 474 -1.64 -15.62 45.34
C VAL A 474 -0.94 -15.06 44.10
N VAL A 475 0.33 -15.42 43.86
CA VAL A 475 1.07 -15.02 42.66
C VAL A 475 0.39 -15.54 41.40
N GLU A 476 -0.02 -16.79 41.38
CA GLU A 476 -0.71 -17.43 40.26
C GLU A 476 -2.06 -16.75 39.96
N MET A 477 -2.89 -16.52 40.98
CA MET A 477 -4.17 -15.82 40.80
C MET A 477 -3.99 -14.36 40.36
N ALA A 478 -2.94 -13.68 40.81
CA ALA A 478 -2.61 -12.35 40.33
C ALA A 478 -2.21 -12.35 38.84
N TYR A 479 -1.47 -13.35 38.40
CA TYR A 479 -1.11 -13.53 36.99
C TYR A 479 -2.34 -13.74 36.11
N GLU A 480 -3.26 -14.59 36.54
CA GLU A 480 -4.51 -14.86 35.84
C GLU A 480 -5.38 -13.60 35.78
N LEU A 481 -5.45 -12.82 36.85
CA LEU A 481 -6.20 -11.56 36.85
C LEU A 481 -5.63 -10.56 35.83
N TYR A 482 -4.31 -10.30 35.84
CA TYR A 482 -3.72 -9.37 34.89
C TYR A 482 -3.86 -9.85 33.45
N ARG A 483 -3.74 -11.16 33.20
CA ARG A 483 -3.98 -11.72 31.88
C ARG A 483 -5.44 -11.55 31.45
N ALA A 484 -6.40 -11.82 32.33
CA ALA A 484 -7.83 -11.64 32.04
C ALA A 484 -8.18 -10.17 31.74
N GLN A 485 -7.58 -9.21 32.47
CA GLN A 485 -7.76 -7.80 32.23
C GLN A 485 -7.21 -7.36 30.87
N ALA A 486 -6.05 -7.87 30.48
CA ALA A 486 -5.49 -7.62 29.15
C ALA A 486 -6.34 -8.25 28.04
N ASP A 487 -6.78 -9.50 28.21
CA ASP A 487 -7.66 -10.17 27.25
C ASP A 487 -8.96 -9.39 27.04
N TYR A 488 -9.54 -8.81 28.11
CA TYR A 488 -10.70 -7.94 28.03
C TYR A 488 -10.41 -6.64 27.26
N ALA A 489 -9.27 -6.00 27.51
CA ALA A 489 -8.86 -4.79 26.81
C ALA A 489 -8.57 -5.06 25.32
N VAL A 490 -7.92 -6.18 25.01
CA VAL A 490 -7.71 -6.65 23.63
C VAL A 490 -9.04 -6.93 22.92
N ALA A 491 -9.99 -7.60 23.62
CA ALA A 491 -11.30 -7.88 23.04
C ALA A 491 -12.08 -6.60 22.70
N ARG A 492 -11.96 -5.55 23.53
CA ARG A 492 -12.52 -4.22 23.22
C ARG A 492 -11.87 -3.60 21.97
N GLY A 493 -10.54 -3.66 21.87
CA GLY A 493 -9.80 -3.23 20.68
C GLY A 493 -10.19 -4.03 19.44
N GLY A 494 -10.35 -5.35 19.59
CA GLY A 494 -10.82 -6.25 18.54
C GLY A 494 -12.24 -5.93 18.06
N MET A 495 -13.15 -5.52 18.95
CA MET A 495 -14.48 -5.04 18.57
C MET A 495 -14.40 -3.76 17.72
N LEU A 496 -13.53 -2.81 18.08
CA LEU A 496 -13.31 -1.60 17.28
C LEU A 496 -12.74 -1.95 15.89
N TRP A 497 -11.85 -2.93 15.84
CA TRP A 497 -11.32 -3.44 14.58
C TRP A 497 -12.41 -4.14 13.76
N ALA A 498 -13.20 -5.02 14.37
CA ALA A 498 -14.24 -5.80 13.67
C ALA A 498 -15.30 -4.93 13.01
N ARG A 499 -15.71 -3.84 13.66
CA ARG A 499 -16.68 -2.87 13.08
C ARG A 499 -16.04 -1.86 12.13
N GLY A 500 -14.73 -1.92 11.86
CA GLY A 500 -14.03 -1.01 10.96
C GLY A 500 -13.66 0.34 11.55
N ALA A 501 -13.89 0.59 12.85
CA ALA A 501 -13.59 1.88 13.47
C ALA A 501 -12.08 2.21 13.47
N LEU A 502 -11.21 1.20 13.55
CA LEU A 502 -9.75 1.38 13.49
C LEU A 502 -9.22 1.65 12.07
N SER A 503 -10.05 1.54 11.04
CA SER A 503 -9.68 1.91 9.67
C SER A 503 -9.60 3.43 9.47
N LYS A 504 -10.31 4.19 10.32
CA LYS A 504 -10.38 5.66 10.29
C LYS A 504 -9.17 6.26 11.02
N PRO A 505 -8.65 7.42 10.57
CA PRO A 505 -7.58 8.11 11.30
C PRO A 505 -8.07 8.53 12.69
N LEU A 506 -7.12 8.66 13.61
CA LEU A 506 -7.40 9.20 14.94
C LEU A 506 -7.96 10.62 14.81
N ALA A 507 -8.83 11.03 15.75
CA ALA A 507 -9.41 12.37 15.74
C ALA A 507 -8.33 13.47 15.80
N ASP A 508 -8.52 14.55 15.04
CA ASP A 508 -7.52 15.61 14.85
C ASP A 508 -7.07 16.26 16.18
N ASN A 509 -7.96 16.38 17.15
CA ASN A 509 -7.64 16.90 18.49
C ASN A 509 -6.66 15.99 19.25
N LEU A 510 -6.75 14.67 19.08
CA LEU A 510 -5.81 13.72 19.67
C LEU A 510 -4.48 13.71 18.91
N LEU A 511 -4.53 13.79 17.57
CA LEU A 511 -3.32 13.92 16.76
C LEU A 511 -2.56 15.20 17.06
N ALA A 512 -3.25 16.34 17.24
CA ALA A 512 -2.64 17.61 17.63
C ALA A 512 -1.99 17.51 19.02
N LYS A 513 -2.73 16.99 20.02
CA LYS A 513 -2.23 16.81 21.39
C LYS A 513 -0.92 16.02 21.46
N TYR A 514 -0.83 14.92 20.72
CA TYR A 514 0.35 14.08 20.72
C TYR A 514 1.40 14.54 19.68
N GLY A 515 0.97 15.18 18.60
CA GLY A 515 1.84 15.78 17.59
C GLY A 515 2.72 16.88 18.19
N ASP A 516 2.15 17.80 18.95
CA ASP A 516 2.88 18.88 19.63
C ASP A 516 3.92 18.32 20.62
N SER A 517 3.58 17.25 21.33
CA SER A 517 4.52 16.58 22.24
C SER A 517 5.69 15.90 21.51
N LEU A 518 5.45 15.35 20.34
CA LEU A 518 6.47 14.73 19.49
C LEU A 518 7.33 15.77 18.76
N HIS A 519 6.74 16.93 18.39
CA HIS A 519 7.45 18.05 17.77
C HIS A 519 8.25 18.87 18.78
N ALA A 520 7.75 19.06 20.00
CA ALA A 520 8.50 19.73 21.07
C ALA A 520 9.76 18.96 21.46
N ALA A 521 9.73 17.63 21.35
CA ALA A 521 10.91 16.78 21.47
C ALA A 521 11.80 16.79 20.20
N GLY A 522 11.33 17.39 19.09
CA GLY A 522 11.86 17.27 17.73
C GLY A 522 12.43 18.53 17.09
N SER A 523 12.56 19.67 17.79
CA SER A 523 13.00 20.95 17.18
C SER A 523 14.50 21.03 16.85
N SER A 524 15.15 19.93 16.51
CA SER A 524 16.48 19.97 15.89
C SER A 524 16.50 19.05 14.65
N GLY A 525 16.18 19.66 13.53
CA GLY A 525 16.63 19.41 12.17
C GLY A 525 16.81 17.99 11.64
N ARG A 526 15.92 17.63 10.70
CA ARG A 526 16.33 17.12 9.39
C ARG A 526 15.16 17.26 8.42
N LYS A 527 15.28 18.18 7.47
CA LYS A 527 14.48 18.15 6.23
C LYS A 527 14.84 16.86 5.49
N LEU A 528 13.83 16.08 5.13
CA LEU A 528 14.01 15.00 4.16
C LEU A 528 14.48 15.60 2.83
N PRO A 529 15.48 15.02 2.16
CA PRO A 529 15.89 15.48 0.83
C PRO A 529 14.76 15.17 -0.18
N GLY A 530 14.30 16.20 -0.88
CA GLY A 530 13.43 16.09 -2.05
C GLY A 530 11.98 16.56 -1.83
N ARG A 531 11.81 17.85 -1.62
CA ARG A 531 10.63 18.62 -2.01
C ARG A 531 11.12 19.98 -2.49
N ASP A 532 11.41 20.06 -3.75
CA ASP A 532 11.32 21.24 -4.61
C ASP A 532 10.65 20.82 -5.93
#